data_d0d8e299d3105c130ecf9e01a7ce7e6a
#
_entry.id   d0d8e299d3105c130ecf9e01a7ce7e6a
#
_cell.length_a   1.000
_cell.length_b   1.000
_cell.length_c   1.000
_cell.angle_alpha   90.00
_cell.angle_beta   90.00
_cell.angle_gamma   90.00
#
_symmetry.space_group_name_H-M   'P 1'
#
loop_
_entity.id
_entity.type
_entity.pdbx_description
1 polymer ?
#
loop_
_entity_poly.entity_id
_entity_poly.type
_entity_poly.pdbx_seq_one_letter_code
_entity_poly.pdbx_strand_id
1 'polypeptide(L)'
;MLIPIAIESNDVLGSVDEVRQLGRPAPTDGIAVGSYLVVRGWILNRADGTPLQDLRVGIDAFSPSAAILGFERTDVRDAHGASALKSGFLAVLPVTAPPGRHELVFGFGTNDRRRDLVVSAALMTEPPVDPLAGLADERAGWEFALDGVFDGDSALDQDSDGVFVCPTERPVAIRGWALHGPTGAAAREIVARTGGRYLLVLAPQARPDVAAIKAAPHAVDCGFTIPLLPSPIGVEEIALFALREDGSYASLARVRVRQARPLASSTLPRSDAVAGTIDAIALDDRTLDSIHEINAFEHQVLRVRGWAVDTVGPLLTGGIELTLDDVAVVQTQTSLTRQDIATKYHGLTDTGFEIAWTIAALAPGAHLLGVRALSARRDAVATLATYRFFVEPAPQRSR
;
A
#
# COMPACT_ATOMS: atom_id res chain seq x y z
N MET A 1 8.02 -18.15 19.13
CA MET A 1 8.38 -17.03 20.04
C MET A 1 9.69 -16.48 19.50
N LEU A 2 9.65 -15.33 18.84
CA LEU A 2 10.88 -14.64 18.44
C LEU A 2 11.60 -14.19 19.70
N ILE A 3 12.89 -14.47 19.78
CA ILE A 3 13.74 -13.90 20.82
C ILE A 3 13.81 -12.40 20.55
N PRO A 4 13.51 -11.52 21.52
CA PRO A 4 13.61 -10.08 21.30
C PRO A 4 15.01 -9.73 20.79
N ILE A 5 15.08 -8.91 19.75
CA ILE A 5 16.34 -8.50 19.15
C ILE A 5 16.68 -7.12 19.73
N ALA A 6 17.78 -7.02 20.45
CA ALA A 6 18.23 -5.76 21.03
C ALA A 6 18.61 -4.75 19.93
N ILE A 7 18.15 -3.51 20.09
CA ILE A 7 18.58 -2.35 19.31
C ILE A 7 19.48 -1.52 20.21
N GLU A 8 20.79 -1.59 19.99
CA GLU A 8 21.74 -0.87 20.82
C GLU A 8 22.78 -0.13 20.00
N SER A 9 22.91 1.16 20.30
CA SER A 9 24.00 2.01 19.82
C SER A 9 24.36 3.04 20.88
N ASN A 10 25.31 3.91 20.58
CA ASN A 10 25.64 5.04 21.46
C ASN A 10 24.48 6.02 21.62
N ASP A 11 23.58 6.09 20.66
CA ASP A 11 22.50 7.08 20.59
C ASP A 11 21.14 6.52 20.99
N VAL A 12 20.91 5.22 20.78
CA VAL A 12 19.59 4.62 21.01
C VAL A 12 19.68 3.30 21.79
N LEU A 13 18.61 3.03 22.50
CA LEU A 13 18.33 1.79 23.20
C LEU A 13 16.94 1.30 22.85
N GLY A 14 16.78 0.03 22.52
CA GLY A 14 15.48 -0.50 22.15
C GLY A 14 15.47 -2.03 21.99
N SER A 15 14.33 -2.52 21.55
CA SER A 15 14.13 -3.93 21.22
C SER A 15 13.14 -4.06 20.06
N VAL A 16 13.41 -5.01 19.19
CA VAL A 16 12.42 -5.56 18.27
C VAL A 16 11.78 -6.75 18.96
N ASP A 17 10.52 -6.62 19.30
CA ASP A 17 9.77 -7.68 20.01
C ASP A 17 9.11 -8.65 19.04
N GLU A 18 8.76 -8.16 17.84
CA GLU A 18 8.05 -8.93 16.84
C GLU A 18 8.49 -8.55 15.42
N VAL A 19 8.84 -9.58 14.65
CA VAL A 19 9.00 -9.50 13.20
C VAL A 19 8.14 -10.60 12.60
N ARG A 20 7.19 -10.24 11.73
CA ARG A 20 6.32 -11.21 11.10
C ARG A 20 5.87 -10.80 9.71
N GLN A 21 5.60 -11.77 8.89
CA GLN A 21 4.86 -11.54 7.66
C GLN A 21 3.40 -11.28 8.00
N LEU A 22 2.85 -10.42 7.20
CA LEU A 22 1.47 -10.14 7.06
C LEU A 22 0.65 -11.37 6.74
N GLY A 23 -0.47 -11.60 7.48
CA GLY A 23 -1.39 -12.71 7.22
C GLY A 23 -0.87 -14.10 7.58
N ARG A 24 0.32 -14.23 8.16
CA ARG A 24 0.83 -15.52 8.66
C ARG A 24 1.10 -15.45 10.18
N PRO A 25 0.70 -16.48 10.93
CA PRO A 25 1.15 -16.57 12.32
C PRO A 25 2.67 -16.69 12.36
N ALA A 26 3.31 -16.02 13.33
CA ALA A 26 4.75 -16.14 13.55
C ALA A 26 5.11 -17.52 14.16
N PRO A 27 6.32 -18.04 13.91
CA PRO A 27 7.34 -17.59 12.98
C PRO A 27 7.26 -18.37 11.67
N THR A 28 7.43 -17.70 10.56
CA THR A 28 7.64 -18.36 9.26
C THR A 28 9.13 -18.40 8.97
N ASP A 29 9.61 -19.52 8.44
CA ASP A 29 11.00 -19.68 8.02
C ASP A 29 11.37 -18.76 6.85
N GLY A 30 10.36 -18.13 6.20
CA GLY A 30 10.53 -17.17 5.13
C GLY A 30 9.39 -16.16 5.03
N ILE A 31 9.67 -15.03 4.42
CA ILE A 31 8.74 -13.92 4.19
C ILE A 31 8.54 -13.76 2.68
N ALA A 32 7.30 -13.86 2.22
CA ALA A 32 7.02 -13.78 0.79
C ALA A 32 7.33 -12.40 0.21
N VAL A 33 8.08 -12.35 -0.88
CA VAL A 33 8.29 -11.14 -1.68
C VAL A 33 6.95 -10.63 -2.17
N GLY A 34 6.74 -9.31 -2.15
CA GLY A 34 5.43 -8.70 -2.47
C GLY A 34 4.46 -8.64 -1.29
N SER A 35 4.75 -9.34 -0.18
CA SER A 35 4.03 -9.20 1.08
C SER A 35 4.48 -7.98 1.86
N TYR A 36 3.96 -7.83 3.06
CA TYR A 36 4.44 -6.84 4.00
C TYR A 36 5.03 -7.50 5.23
N LEU A 37 6.09 -6.91 5.73
CA LEU A 37 6.71 -7.24 7.00
C LEU A 37 6.21 -6.27 8.06
N VAL A 38 5.81 -6.80 9.18
CA VAL A 38 5.47 -6.02 10.36
C VAL A 38 6.60 -6.15 11.37
N VAL A 39 7.10 -5.01 11.80
CA VAL A 39 8.13 -4.92 12.83
C VAL A 39 7.57 -4.10 13.99
N ARG A 40 7.52 -4.70 15.18
CA ARG A 40 7.09 -4.03 16.40
C ARG A 40 8.19 -4.07 17.44
N GLY A 41 8.21 -3.05 18.28
CA GLY A 41 9.17 -2.96 19.35
C GLY A 41 9.05 -1.66 20.11
N TRP A 42 10.12 -1.31 20.78
CA TRP A 42 10.27 -0.04 21.43
C TRP A 42 11.66 0.53 21.22
N ILE A 43 11.80 1.84 21.25
CA ILE A 43 13.07 2.53 21.06
C ILE A 43 13.07 3.88 21.79
N LEU A 44 14.20 4.17 22.44
CA LEU A 44 14.43 5.37 23.21
C LEU A 44 15.74 6.03 22.78
N ASN A 45 15.79 7.35 22.90
CA ASN A 45 17.05 8.07 22.91
C ASN A 45 17.83 7.71 24.18
N ARG A 46 19.06 7.20 24.03
CA ARG A 46 19.87 6.74 25.16
C ARG A 46 20.30 7.89 26.08
N ALA A 47 20.39 9.12 25.55
CA ALA A 47 20.89 10.28 26.29
C ALA A 47 19.94 10.75 27.40
N ASP A 48 18.61 10.66 27.16
CA ASP A 48 17.60 11.22 28.05
C ASP A 48 16.41 10.29 28.34
N GLY A 49 16.42 9.08 27.78
CA GLY A 49 15.34 8.09 27.95
C GLY A 49 14.01 8.49 27.31
N THR A 50 14.01 9.44 26.39
CA THR A 50 12.79 9.87 25.69
C THR A 50 12.54 9.05 24.42
N PRO A 51 11.26 8.88 23.98
CA PRO A 51 10.93 8.27 22.71
C PRO A 51 11.54 9.04 21.53
N LEU A 52 11.94 8.33 20.49
CA LEU A 52 12.36 8.95 19.24
C LEU A 52 11.19 9.67 18.55
N GLN A 53 11.52 10.74 17.81
CA GLN A 53 10.55 11.51 17.02
C GLN A 53 10.51 11.08 15.54
N ASP A 54 11.56 10.44 15.06
CA ASP A 54 11.66 9.92 13.69
C ASP A 54 12.34 8.55 13.75
N LEU A 55 11.66 7.56 13.17
CA LEU A 55 12.18 6.20 13.02
C LEU A 55 11.75 5.69 11.66
N ARG A 56 12.69 5.17 10.91
CA ARG A 56 12.43 4.45 9.66
C ARG A 56 13.00 3.05 9.76
N VAL A 57 12.29 2.09 9.20
CA VAL A 57 12.73 0.70 9.17
C VAL A 57 12.72 0.24 7.72
N GLY A 58 13.78 -0.44 7.31
CA GLY A 58 13.96 -0.97 5.96
C GLY A 58 14.52 -2.38 5.97
N ILE A 59 14.58 -2.99 4.80
CA ILE A 59 15.25 -4.27 4.55
C ILE A 59 16.49 -3.95 3.71
N ASP A 60 17.68 -4.19 4.23
CA ASP A 60 18.96 -3.78 3.64
C ASP A 60 18.97 -2.30 3.21
N ALA A 61 19.48 -2.03 2.01
CA ALA A 61 19.43 -0.70 1.40
C ALA A 61 18.08 -0.36 0.73
N PHE A 62 17.08 -1.25 0.82
CA PHE A 62 15.78 -1.05 0.20
C PHE A 62 14.94 -0.06 1.00
N SER A 63 14.19 0.78 0.28
CA SER A 63 13.46 1.97 0.76
C SER A 63 12.88 1.84 2.17
N PRO A 64 13.42 2.55 3.16
CA PRO A 64 12.92 2.48 4.51
C PRO A 64 11.54 3.14 4.61
N SER A 65 10.62 2.48 5.30
CA SER A 65 9.30 3.01 5.64
C SER A 65 9.33 3.73 6.99
N ALA A 66 8.60 4.83 7.10
CA ALA A 66 8.44 5.50 8.39
C ALA A 66 7.67 4.62 9.37
N ALA A 67 8.13 4.52 10.60
CA ALA A 67 7.43 3.84 11.67
C ALA A 67 6.39 4.75 12.31
N ILE A 68 5.28 4.17 12.76
CA ILE A 68 4.34 4.85 13.66
C ILE A 68 4.91 4.75 15.06
N LEU A 69 5.03 5.88 15.72
CA LEU A 69 5.60 6.01 17.06
C LEU A 69 4.50 6.33 18.07
N GLY A 70 4.82 6.18 19.34
CA GLY A 70 3.98 6.65 20.44
C GLY A 70 3.06 5.60 21.04
N PHE A 71 3.23 4.31 20.73
CA PHE A 71 2.49 3.26 21.41
C PHE A 71 2.92 3.15 22.88
N GLU A 72 1.95 2.97 23.76
CA GLU A 72 2.21 2.86 25.20
C GLU A 72 2.88 1.53 25.53
N ARG A 73 3.95 1.62 26.32
CA ARG A 73 4.77 0.50 26.80
C ARG A 73 4.97 0.63 28.29
N THR A 74 4.04 0.08 29.05
CA THR A 74 4.10 0.11 30.53
C THR A 74 5.29 -0.65 31.07
N ASP A 75 5.67 -1.75 30.42
CA ASP A 75 6.87 -2.54 30.72
C ASP A 75 8.17 -1.73 30.55
N VAL A 76 8.27 -0.95 29.48
CA VAL A 76 9.44 -0.10 29.22
C VAL A 76 9.46 1.10 30.18
N ARG A 77 8.28 1.70 30.47
CA ARG A 77 8.17 2.75 31.48
C ARG A 77 8.67 2.26 32.85
N ASP A 78 8.28 1.05 33.24
CA ASP A 78 8.64 0.51 34.56
C ASP A 78 10.15 0.21 34.65
N ALA A 79 10.81 -0.10 33.53
CA ALA A 79 12.25 -0.32 33.47
C ALA A 79 13.09 0.95 33.27
N HIS A 80 12.58 1.95 32.53
CA HIS A 80 13.36 3.12 32.08
C HIS A 80 12.79 4.47 32.52
N GLY A 81 11.70 4.48 33.30
CA GLY A 81 11.11 5.71 33.83
C GLY A 81 9.91 6.25 33.04
N ALA A 82 9.24 7.22 33.62
CA ALA A 82 7.94 7.73 33.11
C ALA A 82 8.01 8.30 31.68
N SER A 83 9.13 8.89 31.28
CA SER A 83 9.35 9.42 29.93
C SER A 83 9.26 8.34 28.84
N ALA A 84 9.57 7.10 29.18
CA ALA A 84 9.60 5.96 28.26
C ALA A 84 8.23 5.36 27.93
N LEU A 85 7.13 5.85 28.53
CA LEU A 85 5.79 5.27 28.34
C LEU A 85 5.38 5.15 26.86
N LYS A 86 5.67 6.17 26.06
CA LYS A 86 5.30 6.21 24.62
C LYS A 86 6.43 5.80 23.68
N SER A 87 7.26 4.85 24.09
CA SER A 87 8.42 4.38 23.32
C SER A 87 8.12 3.33 22.27
N GLY A 88 6.92 2.77 22.25
CA GLY A 88 6.53 1.74 21.30
C GLY A 88 6.47 2.24 19.86
N PHE A 89 6.87 1.38 18.92
CA PHE A 89 6.76 1.63 17.50
C PHE A 89 6.14 0.45 16.73
N LEU A 90 5.59 0.76 15.57
CA LEU A 90 5.10 -0.18 14.58
C LEU A 90 5.58 0.27 13.20
N ALA A 91 6.34 -0.56 12.52
CA ALA A 91 6.71 -0.36 11.13
C ALA A 91 6.07 -1.43 10.25
N VAL A 92 5.57 -0.99 9.10
CA VAL A 92 5.02 -1.88 8.08
C VAL A 92 5.81 -1.65 6.80
N LEU A 93 6.51 -2.68 6.35
CA LEU A 93 7.47 -2.59 5.26
C LEU A 93 6.99 -3.43 4.07
N PRO A 94 6.98 -2.87 2.85
CA PRO A 94 6.85 -3.71 1.67
C PRO A 94 8.09 -4.58 1.52
N VAL A 95 7.91 -5.89 1.38
CA VAL A 95 9.00 -6.82 1.11
C VAL A 95 9.33 -6.77 -0.37
N THR A 96 10.24 -5.86 -0.73
CA THR A 96 10.71 -5.64 -2.10
C THR A 96 12.10 -6.21 -2.35
N ALA A 97 12.72 -6.78 -1.33
CA ALA A 97 13.99 -7.46 -1.45
C ALA A 97 13.82 -8.78 -2.24
N PRO A 98 14.74 -9.16 -3.13
CA PRO A 98 14.65 -10.42 -3.86
C PRO A 98 14.66 -11.62 -2.91
N PRO A 99 14.27 -12.83 -3.35
CA PRO A 99 14.42 -14.03 -2.52
C PRO A 99 15.86 -14.22 -2.02
N GLY A 100 16.02 -14.43 -0.73
CA GLY A 100 17.33 -14.59 -0.12
C GLY A 100 17.41 -14.14 1.34
N ARG A 101 18.62 -14.00 1.84
CA ARG A 101 18.89 -13.53 3.21
C ARG A 101 19.10 -12.01 3.22
N HIS A 102 18.42 -11.33 4.13
CA HIS A 102 18.42 -9.88 4.28
C HIS A 102 18.56 -9.48 5.75
N GLU A 103 18.81 -8.19 5.99
CA GLU A 103 18.93 -7.60 7.33
C GLU A 103 17.91 -6.45 7.48
N LEU A 104 17.42 -6.27 8.71
CA LEU A 104 16.64 -5.08 9.07
C LEU A 104 17.57 -3.91 9.33
N VAL A 105 17.24 -2.76 8.76
CA VAL A 105 17.96 -1.50 8.94
C VAL A 105 17.04 -0.49 9.59
N PHE A 106 17.48 0.11 10.69
CA PHE A 106 16.78 1.15 11.43
C PHE A 106 17.47 2.50 11.20
N GLY A 107 16.78 3.43 10.56
CA GLY A 107 17.24 4.79 10.37
C GLY A 107 16.54 5.73 11.35
N PHE A 108 17.29 6.52 12.11
CA PHE A 108 16.76 7.53 13.01
C PHE A 108 17.50 8.86 12.86
N GLY A 109 16.80 9.96 13.09
CA GLY A 109 17.35 11.30 12.99
C GLY A 109 17.30 12.04 14.33
N THR A 110 18.39 12.75 14.67
CA THR A 110 18.38 13.80 15.67
C THR A 110 18.84 15.07 14.97
N ASN A 111 17.92 16.06 14.82
CA ASN A 111 18.21 17.44 14.38
C ASN A 111 19.43 17.57 13.44
N ASP A 112 19.32 17.32 12.15
CA ASP A 112 20.30 17.49 11.06
C ASP A 112 21.21 16.29 10.69
N ARG A 113 21.22 15.18 11.40
CA ARG A 113 22.02 14.01 11.00
C ARG A 113 21.21 12.73 11.09
N ARG A 114 21.02 12.10 9.95
CA ARG A 114 20.45 10.76 9.87
C ARG A 114 21.54 9.73 10.16
N ARG A 115 21.20 8.75 10.99
CA ARG A 115 22.08 7.60 11.28
C ARG A 115 21.30 6.32 10.97
N ASP A 116 21.97 5.38 10.37
CA ASP A 116 21.43 4.05 10.10
C ASP A 116 22.11 3.03 11.02
N LEU A 117 21.31 2.22 11.67
CA LEU A 117 21.76 1.11 12.50
C LEU A 117 21.29 -0.18 11.85
N VAL A 118 22.22 -1.05 11.52
CA VAL A 118 21.90 -2.40 11.06
C VAL A 118 21.62 -3.28 12.27
N VAL A 119 20.40 -3.78 12.35
CA VAL A 119 20.02 -4.78 13.35
C VAL A 119 20.08 -6.14 12.66
N SER A 120 20.97 -7.01 13.09
CA SER A 120 21.18 -8.33 12.50
C SER A 120 20.00 -9.27 12.79
N ALA A 121 18.86 -8.98 12.19
CA ALA A 121 17.74 -9.90 12.07
C ALA A 121 17.81 -10.52 10.68
N ALA A 122 18.31 -11.75 10.60
CA ALA A 122 18.31 -12.47 9.34
C ALA A 122 16.87 -12.72 8.88
N LEU A 123 16.47 -12.07 7.81
CA LEU A 123 15.21 -12.30 7.14
C LEU A 123 15.46 -13.19 5.92
N MET A 124 14.68 -14.24 5.78
CA MET A 124 14.64 -15.02 4.55
C MET A 124 13.41 -14.57 3.76
N THR A 125 13.61 -14.17 2.51
CA THR A 125 12.51 -13.85 1.62
C THR A 125 12.22 -14.98 0.65
N GLU A 126 10.94 -15.24 0.40
CA GLU A 126 10.43 -16.30 -0.48
C GLU A 126 9.59 -15.70 -1.62
N PRO A 127 9.31 -16.44 -2.70
CA PRO A 127 8.40 -15.99 -3.75
C PRO A 127 7.04 -15.49 -3.21
N PRO A 128 6.34 -14.58 -3.92
CA PRO A 128 5.13 -13.94 -3.42
C PRO A 128 3.96 -14.91 -3.24
N VAL A 129 3.16 -14.68 -2.20
CA VAL A 129 1.91 -15.42 -1.92
C VAL A 129 0.79 -14.43 -1.66
N ASP A 130 -0.37 -14.63 -2.31
CA ASP A 130 -1.59 -13.89 -1.99
C ASP A 130 -2.14 -14.36 -0.63
N PRO A 131 -2.22 -13.50 0.40
CA PRO A 131 -2.70 -13.89 1.73
C PRO A 131 -4.19 -14.23 1.77
N LEU A 132 -4.96 -13.86 0.74
CA LEU A 132 -6.37 -14.21 0.59
C LEU A 132 -6.57 -15.44 -0.31
N ALA A 133 -5.51 -15.95 -0.94
CA ALA A 133 -5.61 -17.10 -1.83
C ALA A 133 -6.10 -18.35 -1.09
N GLY A 134 -7.12 -18.98 -1.63
CA GLY A 134 -7.71 -20.20 -1.04
C GLY A 134 -8.62 -19.96 0.17
N LEU A 135 -8.83 -18.71 0.59
CA LEU A 135 -9.78 -18.38 1.65
C LEU A 135 -11.18 -18.16 1.07
N ALA A 136 -12.21 -18.49 1.86
CA ALA A 136 -13.60 -18.23 1.48
C ALA A 136 -13.97 -16.76 1.79
N ASP A 137 -14.66 -16.10 0.84
CA ASP A 137 -15.25 -14.78 1.08
C ASP A 137 -16.60 -14.93 1.76
N GLU A 138 -16.67 -14.63 3.04
CA GLU A 138 -17.86 -14.73 3.87
C GLU A 138 -18.25 -13.35 4.43
N ARG A 139 -18.86 -12.53 3.60
CA ARG A 139 -19.31 -11.18 4.01
C ARG A 139 -20.47 -11.17 5.00
N ALA A 140 -21.23 -12.24 5.07
CA ALA A 140 -22.42 -12.32 5.91
C ALA A 140 -22.07 -12.21 7.40
N GLY A 141 -22.75 -11.31 8.10
CA GLY A 141 -22.62 -11.15 9.55
C GLY A 141 -21.51 -10.21 10.03
N TRP A 142 -20.73 -9.60 9.15
CA TRP A 142 -19.76 -8.59 9.57
C TRP A 142 -20.38 -7.22 9.76
N GLU A 143 -20.05 -6.61 10.87
CA GLU A 143 -20.37 -5.23 11.21
C GLU A 143 -19.07 -4.43 11.29
N PHE A 144 -19.04 -3.27 10.65
CA PHE A 144 -17.84 -2.42 10.64
C PHE A 144 -18.20 -0.95 10.42
N ALA A 145 -17.31 -0.07 10.82
CA ALA A 145 -17.31 1.32 10.37
C ALA A 145 -15.88 1.83 10.21
N LEU A 146 -15.72 2.75 9.26
CA LEU A 146 -14.52 3.55 9.11
C LEU A 146 -14.70 4.85 9.87
N ASP A 147 -13.81 5.14 10.81
CA ASP A 147 -13.80 6.43 11.50
C ASP A 147 -13.22 7.52 10.57
N GLY A 148 -12.38 7.13 9.61
CA GLY A 148 -11.82 8.02 8.60
C GLY A 148 -10.34 7.76 8.30
N VAL A 149 -9.73 8.72 7.63
CA VAL A 149 -8.28 8.80 7.38
C VAL A 149 -7.74 9.96 8.22
N PHE A 150 -6.61 9.75 8.88
CA PHE A 150 -6.05 10.68 9.87
C PHE A 150 -4.59 11.02 9.57
N ASP A 151 -4.22 12.28 9.77
CA ASP A 151 -2.83 12.74 9.92
C ASP A 151 -2.58 12.94 11.43
N GLY A 152 -1.87 12.00 12.05
CA GLY A 152 -1.81 11.92 13.50
C GLY A 152 -3.21 11.70 14.11
N ASP A 153 -3.68 12.66 14.93
CA ASP A 153 -5.02 12.62 15.52
C ASP A 153 -6.05 13.48 14.78
N SER A 154 -5.64 14.15 13.71
CA SER A 154 -6.53 15.01 12.92
C SER A 154 -7.19 14.22 11.80
N ALA A 155 -8.51 14.18 11.77
CA ALA A 155 -9.25 13.59 10.65
C ALA A 155 -9.04 14.43 9.38
N LEU A 156 -8.86 13.76 8.26
CA LEU A 156 -8.72 14.37 6.95
C LEU A 156 -10.09 14.47 6.26
N ASP A 157 -10.28 15.55 5.52
CA ASP A 157 -11.48 15.76 4.75
C ASP A 157 -11.44 15.00 3.41
N GLN A 158 -12.62 14.64 2.92
CA GLN A 158 -12.82 14.16 1.55
C GLN A 158 -13.09 15.34 0.62
N ASP A 159 -12.57 15.24 -0.59
CA ASP A 159 -12.97 16.15 -1.67
C ASP A 159 -14.36 15.80 -2.24
N SER A 160 -14.81 16.56 -3.26
CA SER A 160 -16.12 16.34 -3.93
C SER A 160 -16.28 14.93 -4.53
N ASP A 161 -15.19 14.24 -4.79
CA ASP A 161 -15.18 12.91 -5.40
C ASP A 161 -15.08 11.78 -4.34
N GLY A 162 -15.12 12.14 -3.05
CA GLY A 162 -15.01 11.22 -1.93
C GLY A 162 -13.59 10.68 -1.73
N VAL A 163 -12.57 11.42 -2.16
CA VAL A 163 -11.15 11.07 -2.02
C VAL A 163 -10.56 11.83 -0.84
N PHE A 164 -9.94 11.15 0.10
CA PHE A 164 -9.20 11.79 1.19
C PHE A 164 -7.94 12.46 0.67
N VAL A 165 -7.77 13.73 1.02
CA VAL A 165 -6.62 14.54 0.61
C VAL A 165 -5.56 14.47 1.71
N CYS A 166 -4.52 13.70 1.47
CA CYS A 166 -3.46 13.42 2.44
C CYS A 166 -2.29 14.42 2.31
N PRO A 167 -1.62 14.78 3.40
CA PRO A 167 -0.39 15.56 3.33
C PRO A 167 0.66 14.92 2.43
N THR A 168 1.44 15.75 1.75
CA THR A 168 2.49 15.27 0.85
C THR A 168 3.62 14.61 1.66
N GLU A 169 4.06 13.44 1.21
CA GLU A 169 5.20 12.68 1.76
C GLU A 169 5.10 12.32 3.26
N ARG A 170 3.89 12.40 3.82
CA ARG A 170 3.65 12.03 5.23
C ARG A 170 2.78 10.80 5.31
N PRO A 171 3.08 9.88 6.26
CA PRO A 171 2.20 8.76 6.53
C PRO A 171 0.88 9.25 7.12
N VAL A 172 -0.22 8.60 6.72
CA VAL A 172 -1.55 8.78 7.29
C VAL A 172 -2.04 7.45 7.85
N ALA A 173 -3.12 7.46 8.60
CA ALA A 173 -3.70 6.25 9.17
C ALA A 173 -5.18 6.13 8.80
N ILE A 174 -5.59 4.99 8.25
CA ILE A 174 -7.00 4.62 8.13
C ILE A 174 -7.41 4.00 9.47
N ARG A 175 -8.44 4.52 10.12
CA ARG A 175 -8.95 4.01 11.40
C ARG A 175 -10.38 3.53 11.27
N GLY A 176 -10.72 2.53 12.08
CA GLY A 176 -12.06 1.98 12.12
C GLY A 176 -12.18 0.83 13.11
N TRP A 177 -13.26 0.10 12.98
CA TRP A 177 -13.49 -1.13 13.73
C TRP A 177 -14.22 -2.16 12.87
N ALA A 178 -14.05 -3.43 13.21
CA ALA A 178 -14.75 -4.55 12.57
C ALA A 178 -14.99 -5.68 13.56
N LEU A 179 -16.20 -6.21 13.56
CA LEU A 179 -16.57 -7.37 14.38
C LEU A 179 -17.54 -8.28 13.63
N HIS A 180 -17.52 -9.55 13.98
CA HIS A 180 -18.47 -10.52 13.47
C HIS A 180 -19.71 -10.50 14.36
N GLY A 181 -20.81 -9.87 13.89
CA GLY A 181 -22.01 -9.62 14.66
C GLY A 181 -22.61 -10.86 15.35
N PRO A 182 -22.77 -12.02 14.66
CA PRO A 182 -23.33 -13.23 15.27
C PRO A 182 -22.57 -13.76 16.49
N THR A 183 -21.24 -13.55 16.54
CA THR A 183 -20.40 -14.04 17.66
C THR A 183 -19.90 -12.93 18.56
N GLY A 184 -20.02 -11.67 18.16
CA GLY A 184 -19.40 -10.52 18.83
C GLY A 184 -17.87 -10.54 18.80
N ALA A 185 -17.26 -11.45 18.02
CA ALA A 185 -15.81 -11.58 17.94
C ALA A 185 -15.19 -10.47 17.11
N ALA A 186 -14.09 -9.88 17.56
CA ALA A 186 -13.26 -9.00 16.75
C ALA A 186 -12.65 -9.73 15.55
N ALA A 187 -12.32 -8.99 14.50
CA ALA A 187 -11.51 -9.55 13.41
C ALA A 187 -10.15 -10.01 13.97
N ARG A 188 -9.69 -11.18 13.55
CA ARG A 188 -8.33 -11.62 13.88
C ARG A 188 -7.31 -10.65 13.30
N GLU A 189 -7.56 -10.24 12.08
CA GLU A 189 -6.70 -9.34 11.32
C GLU A 189 -7.53 -8.53 10.34
N ILE A 190 -7.11 -7.29 10.07
CA ILE A 190 -7.64 -6.47 8.98
C ILE A 190 -6.54 -6.38 7.91
N VAL A 191 -6.89 -6.71 6.70
CA VAL A 191 -6.00 -6.62 5.53
C VAL A 191 -6.44 -5.46 4.66
N ALA A 192 -5.52 -4.60 4.29
CA ALA A 192 -5.72 -3.61 3.25
C ALA A 192 -4.99 -4.05 1.98
N ARG A 193 -5.65 -4.01 0.85
CA ARG A 193 -5.06 -4.26 -0.46
C ARG A 193 -5.06 -2.99 -1.29
N THR A 194 -3.89 -2.62 -1.79
CA THR A 194 -3.72 -1.52 -2.72
C THR A 194 -2.71 -1.91 -3.79
N GLY A 195 -3.08 -1.81 -5.05
CA GLY A 195 -2.20 -2.12 -6.16
C GLY A 195 -1.57 -3.49 -6.13
N GLY A 196 -2.34 -4.52 -5.81
CA GLY A 196 -1.83 -5.88 -5.65
C GLY A 196 -0.89 -6.08 -4.45
N ARG A 197 -0.77 -5.06 -3.59
CA ARG A 197 -0.02 -5.14 -2.34
C ARG A 197 -0.99 -5.31 -1.19
N TYR A 198 -0.55 -6.02 -0.18
CA TYR A 198 -1.32 -6.25 1.02
C TYR A 198 -0.66 -5.56 2.21
N LEU A 199 -1.42 -4.66 2.86
CA LEU A 199 -1.07 -4.05 4.14
C LEU A 199 -1.82 -4.78 5.24
N LEU A 200 -1.17 -5.22 6.26
CA LEU A 200 -1.81 -5.80 7.41
C LEU A 200 -1.96 -4.81 8.52
N VAL A 201 -3.07 -4.93 9.14
CA VAL A 201 -3.28 -4.32 10.42
C VAL A 201 -3.31 -5.38 11.46
N LEU A 202 -2.30 -5.29 12.23
CA LEU A 202 -2.23 -5.89 13.50
C LEU A 202 -2.82 -5.01 14.55
N ALA A 203 -3.23 -5.67 15.46
CA ALA A 203 -3.62 -5.35 16.77
C ALA A 203 -5.06 -4.86 16.85
N PRO A 204 -5.79 -5.62 17.59
CA PRO A 204 -6.99 -5.13 18.18
C PRO A 204 -6.66 -3.83 18.93
N GLN A 205 -7.27 -2.74 18.52
CA GLN A 205 -7.28 -1.51 19.30
C GLN A 205 -8.52 -1.50 20.16
N ALA A 206 -8.33 -1.07 21.40
CA ALA A 206 -9.44 -0.99 22.33
C ALA A 206 -10.50 0.02 21.86
N ARG A 207 -11.74 -0.45 21.71
CA ARG A 207 -12.94 0.32 21.34
C ARG A 207 -14.05 0.08 22.36
N PRO A 208 -13.88 0.57 23.60
CA PRO A 208 -14.89 0.41 24.64
C PRO A 208 -16.23 1.07 24.26
N ASP A 209 -16.19 2.11 23.42
CA ASP A 209 -17.36 2.76 22.84
C ASP A 209 -18.19 1.79 21.97
N VAL A 210 -17.52 1.06 21.08
CA VAL A 210 -18.16 0.06 20.20
C VAL A 210 -18.70 -1.11 21.06
N ALA A 211 -17.90 -1.63 21.99
CA ALA A 211 -18.31 -2.71 22.88
C ALA A 211 -19.57 -2.35 23.69
N ALA A 212 -19.66 -1.12 24.16
CA ALA A 212 -20.83 -0.62 24.89
C ALA A 212 -22.06 -0.50 23.98
N ILE A 213 -21.93 0.11 22.80
CA ILE A 213 -23.05 0.30 21.85
C ILE A 213 -23.58 -1.06 21.36
N LYS A 214 -22.70 -2.02 21.10
CA LYS A 214 -23.06 -3.35 20.59
C LYS A 214 -23.44 -4.34 21.68
N ALA A 215 -23.40 -3.95 22.96
CA ALA A 215 -23.59 -4.83 24.10
C ALA A 215 -22.73 -6.10 24.03
N ALA A 216 -21.53 -5.99 23.48
CA ALA A 216 -20.61 -7.08 23.21
C ALA A 216 -19.28 -6.84 23.95
N PRO A 217 -19.19 -7.19 25.25
CA PRO A 217 -18.00 -6.92 26.06
C PRO A 217 -16.72 -7.57 25.50
N HIS A 218 -16.85 -8.64 24.71
CA HIS A 218 -15.73 -9.31 24.03
C HIS A 218 -15.24 -8.56 22.78
N ALA A 219 -16.01 -7.56 22.31
CA ALA A 219 -15.66 -6.74 21.15
C ALA A 219 -14.80 -5.51 21.51
N VAL A 220 -14.29 -5.46 22.73
CA VAL A 220 -13.49 -4.31 23.19
C VAL A 220 -12.28 -4.05 22.29
N ASP A 221 -11.71 -5.09 21.73
CA ASP A 221 -10.50 -5.04 20.91
C ASP A 221 -10.81 -5.13 19.40
N CYS A 222 -11.92 -4.54 18.96
CA CYS A 222 -12.35 -4.61 17.55
C CYS A 222 -11.83 -3.48 16.66
N GLY A 223 -11.12 -2.51 17.22
CA GLY A 223 -10.57 -1.38 16.49
C GLY A 223 -9.33 -1.74 15.66
N PHE A 224 -9.06 -0.96 14.64
CA PHE A 224 -7.85 -1.07 13.83
C PHE A 224 -7.31 0.29 13.39
N THR A 225 -6.02 0.35 13.15
CA THR A 225 -5.33 1.48 12.53
C THR A 225 -4.39 0.97 11.46
N ILE A 226 -4.57 1.42 10.23
CA ILE A 226 -3.77 1.06 9.07
C ILE A 226 -2.84 2.22 8.73
N PRO A 227 -1.53 2.10 8.96
CA PRO A 227 -0.59 3.09 8.48
C PRO A 227 -0.49 2.99 6.96
N LEU A 228 -0.50 4.14 6.31
CA LEU A 228 -0.42 4.25 4.86
C LEU A 228 0.46 5.43 4.49
N LEU A 229 1.38 5.22 3.57
CA LEU A 229 2.00 6.30 2.81
C LEU A 229 1.30 6.34 1.45
N PRO A 230 0.44 7.35 1.18
CA PRO A 230 -0.28 7.44 -0.08
C PRO A 230 0.66 7.50 -1.27
N SER A 231 0.20 7.00 -2.42
CA SER A 231 0.96 7.12 -3.65
C SER A 231 1.32 8.59 -3.90
N PRO A 232 2.57 8.89 -4.28
CA PRO A 232 2.93 10.23 -4.70
C PRO A 232 2.23 10.66 -6.00
N ILE A 233 1.57 9.73 -6.68
CA ILE A 233 0.96 9.92 -8.00
C ILE A 233 -0.49 9.45 -7.97
N GLY A 234 -1.40 10.32 -8.43
CA GLY A 234 -2.80 10.00 -8.66
C GLY A 234 -3.62 9.65 -7.41
N VAL A 235 -4.73 8.98 -7.62
CA VAL A 235 -5.63 8.47 -6.58
C VAL A 235 -5.35 7.00 -6.36
N GLU A 236 -5.14 6.62 -5.12
CA GLU A 236 -4.95 5.23 -4.70
C GLU A 236 -6.23 4.70 -4.06
N GLU A 237 -6.71 3.55 -4.54
CA GLU A 237 -7.82 2.83 -3.93
C GLU A 237 -7.30 1.72 -3.03
N ILE A 238 -7.82 1.65 -1.82
CA ILE A 238 -7.45 0.69 -0.79
C ILE A 238 -8.69 -0.12 -0.43
N ALA A 239 -8.66 -1.41 -0.74
CA ALA A 239 -9.71 -2.34 -0.34
C ALA A 239 -9.38 -2.95 1.02
N LEU A 240 -10.34 -2.97 1.93
CA LEU A 240 -10.21 -3.48 3.30
C LEU A 240 -10.93 -4.81 3.45
N PHE A 241 -10.27 -5.75 4.13
CA PHE A 241 -10.78 -7.09 4.39
C PHE A 241 -10.60 -7.43 5.86
N ALA A 242 -11.56 -8.10 6.47
CA ALA A 242 -11.43 -8.72 7.79
C ALA A 242 -11.15 -10.22 7.66
N LEU A 243 -10.17 -10.73 8.39
CA LEU A 243 -9.88 -12.15 8.46
C LEU A 243 -10.39 -12.73 9.78
N ARG A 244 -10.91 -13.96 9.69
CA ARG A 244 -11.33 -14.77 10.84
C ARG A 244 -10.29 -15.83 11.19
N GLU A 245 -10.41 -16.37 12.40
CA GLU A 245 -9.55 -17.47 12.85
C GLU A 245 -9.77 -18.78 12.07
N ASP A 246 -10.95 -18.97 11.49
CA ASP A 246 -11.29 -20.15 10.69
C ASP A 246 -10.71 -20.12 9.28
N GLY A 247 -10.00 -19.05 8.90
CA GLY A 247 -9.41 -18.90 7.58
C GLY A 247 -10.37 -18.37 6.51
N SER A 248 -11.53 -17.81 6.89
CA SER A 248 -12.39 -17.04 5.99
C SER A 248 -12.08 -15.55 6.07
N TYR A 249 -12.51 -14.78 5.06
CA TYR A 249 -12.40 -13.33 5.05
C TYR A 249 -13.69 -12.65 4.58
N ALA A 250 -13.83 -11.38 4.88
CA ALA A 250 -14.90 -10.55 4.35
C ALA A 250 -14.37 -9.23 3.78
N SER A 251 -14.88 -8.82 2.64
CA SER A 251 -14.64 -7.48 2.11
C SER A 251 -15.43 -6.46 2.93
N LEU A 252 -14.75 -5.51 3.54
CA LEU A 252 -15.34 -4.47 4.38
C LEU A 252 -15.69 -3.22 3.58
N ALA A 253 -14.68 -2.50 3.12
CA ALA A 253 -14.81 -1.19 2.50
C ALA A 253 -13.73 -0.92 1.46
N ARG A 254 -13.91 0.18 0.73
CA ARG A 254 -12.88 0.78 -0.12
C ARG A 254 -12.66 2.22 0.31
N VAL A 255 -11.40 2.61 0.42
CA VAL A 255 -10.97 3.96 0.78
C VAL A 255 -10.14 4.50 -0.38
N ARG A 256 -10.44 5.73 -0.81
CA ARG A 256 -9.67 6.41 -1.86
C ARG A 256 -8.88 7.54 -1.26
N VAL A 257 -7.58 7.56 -1.52
CA VAL A 257 -6.65 8.57 -0.99
C VAL A 257 -5.81 9.17 -2.11
N ARG A 258 -5.36 10.42 -1.96
CA ARG A 258 -4.34 11.04 -2.81
C ARG A 258 -3.51 12.02 -1.99
N GLN A 259 -2.29 12.28 -2.42
CA GLN A 259 -1.51 13.37 -1.83
C GLN A 259 -2.06 14.75 -2.25
N ALA A 260 -1.96 15.71 -1.36
CA ALA A 260 -2.40 17.10 -1.64
C ALA A 260 -1.64 17.72 -2.82
N ARG A 261 -0.39 17.30 -3.00
CA ARG A 261 0.46 17.71 -4.12
C ARG A 261 1.09 16.47 -4.73
N PRO A 262 0.36 15.72 -5.58
CA PRO A 262 0.94 14.54 -6.22
C PRO A 262 2.08 14.97 -7.16
N LEU A 263 3.12 14.13 -7.22
CA LEU A 263 4.17 14.28 -8.23
C LEU A 263 3.60 13.92 -9.60
N ALA A 264 4.05 14.61 -10.63
CA ALA A 264 3.83 14.14 -11.99
C ALA A 264 4.77 12.96 -12.27
N SER A 265 4.29 11.88 -12.88
CA SER A 265 5.14 10.73 -13.24
C SER A 265 6.28 11.13 -14.17
N SER A 266 6.09 12.20 -14.96
CA SER A 266 7.12 12.78 -15.83
C SER A 266 8.36 13.29 -15.06
N THR A 267 8.26 13.53 -13.75
CA THR A 267 9.41 13.95 -12.92
C THR A 267 10.18 12.78 -12.33
N LEU A 268 9.66 11.57 -12.42
CA LEU A 268 10.35 10.37 -11.94
C LEU A 268 11.43 9.93 -12.90
N PRO A 269 12.55 9.37 -12.40
CA PRO A 269 13.57 8.78 -13.27
C PRO A 269 12.98 7.62 -14.08
N ARG A 270 13.47 7.48 -15.32
CA ARG A 270 13.11 6.34 -16.17
C ARG A 270 13.76 5.06 -15.63
N SER A 271 13.05 3.95 -15.74
CA SER A 271 13.51 2.64 -15.31
C SER A 271 13.31 1.60 -16.40
N ASP A 272 14.35 0.81 -16.65
CA ASP A 272 14.27 -0.39 -17.48
C ASP A 272 13.88 -1.63 -16.64
N ALA A 273 13.68 -1.44 -15.36
CA ALA A 273 13.33 -2.51 -14.42
C ALA A 273 11.84 -2.91 -14.45
N VAL A 274 11.02 -2.23 -15.24
CA VAL A 274 9.62 -2.59 -15.43
C VAL A 274 9.41 -3.15 -16.82
N ALA A 275 8.95 -4.40 -16.89
CA ALA A 275 8.54 -5.05 -18.14
C ALA A 275 7.00 -5.04 -18.26
N GLY A 276 6.50 -4.87 -19.47
CA GLY A 276 5.07 -4.90 -19.74
C GLY A 276 4.74 -4.81 -21.22
N THR A 277 3.48 -5.05 -21.52
CA THR A 277 2.97 -4.97 -22.89
C THR A 277 1.51 -4.53 -22.87
N ILE A 278 1.11 -3.76 -23.88
CA ILE A 278 -0.29 -3.46 -24.16
C ILE A 278 -0.83 -4.55 -25.07
N ASP A 279 -1.81 -5.28 -24.60
CA ASP A 279 -2.45 -6.39 -25.33
C ASP A 279 -3.55 -5.89 -26.25
N ALA A 280 -4.32 -4.89 -25.83
CA ALA A 280 -5.44 -4.34 -26.57
C ALA A 280 -5.72 -2.88 -26.22
N ILE A 281 -6.19 -2.14 -27.22
CA ILE A 281 -6.81 -0.83 -27.05
C ILE A 281 -8.18 -0.87 -27.75
N ALA A 282 -9.19 -0.29 -27.11
CA ALA A 282 -10.51 -0.16 -27.67
C ALA A 282 -11.07 1.26 -27.45
N LEU A 283 -11.87 1.74 -28.40
CA LEU A 283 -12.73 2.90 -28.25
C LEU A 283 -14.17 2.42 -28.15
N ASP A 284 -14.83 2.76 -27.07
CA ASP A 284 -16.09 2.18 -26.65
C ASP A 284 -15.98 0.65 -26.65
N ASP A 285 -16.75 -0.06 -27.48
CA ASP A 285 -16.69 -1.53 -27.58
C ASP A 285 -15.92 -2.03 -28.82
N ARG A 286 -15.26 -1.14 -29.55
CA ARG A 286 -14.51 -1.47 -30.77
C ARG A 286 -13.03 -1.59 -30.48
N THR A 287 -12.48 -2.79 -30.55
CA THR A 287 -11.03 -3.03 -30.52
C THR A 287 -10.35 -2.45 -31.77
N LEU A 288 -9.19 -1.82 -31.57
CA LEU A 288 -8.41 -1.23 -32.65
C LEU A 288 -7.33 -2.24 -33.11
N ASP A 289 -7.34 -2.61 -34.40
CA ASP A 289 -6.48 -3.67 -34.96
C ASP A 289 -5.04 -3.23 -35.24
N SER A 290 -4.80 -1.92 -35.40
CA SER A 290 -3.48 -1.39 -35.72
C SER A 290 -3.27 -0.07 -35.01
N ILE A 291 -2.33 -0.06 -34.05
CA ILE A 291 -2.27 1.02 -33.11
C ILE A 291 -0.97 1.82 -33.27
N HIS A 292 -0.93 2.70 -34.28
CA HIS A 292 0.03 3.80 -34.31
C HIS A 292 -0.66 5.14 -34.06
N GLU A 293 -1.97 5.19 -34.36
CA GLU A 293 -2.77 6.41 -34.29
C GLU A 293 -4.17 6.06 -33.84
N ILE A 294 -4.70 6.81 -32.89
CA ILE A 294 -6.04 6.66 -32.32
C ILE A 294 -6.82 7.93 -32.61
N ASN A 295 -7.88 7.80 -33.40
CA ASN A 295 -8.82 8.90 -33.67
C ASN A 295 -10.04 8.74 -32.78
N ALA A 296 -10.34 9.74 -31.97
CA ALA A 296 -11.39 9.69 -30.97
C ALA A 296 -12.21 10.97 -30.93
N PHE A 297 -13.44 10.84 -30.46
CA PHE A 297 -14.36 11.94 -30.18
C PHE A 297 -14.51 12.13 -28.67
N GLU A 298 -14.88 13.34 -28.30
CA GLU A 298 -15.29 13.62 -26.91
C GLU A 298 -16.41 12.66 -26.46
N HIS A 299 -16.38 12.26 -25.19
CA HIS A 299 -17.29 11.31 -24.52
C HIS A 299 -17.14 9.84 -24.90
N GLN A 300 -16.28 9.47 -25.83
CA GLN A 300 -15.94 8.07 -26.02
C GLN A 300 -15.12 7.53 -24.83
N VAL A 301 -15.22 6.22 -24.62
CA VAL A 301 -14.44 5.54 -23.59
C VAL A 301 -13.26 4.81 -24.22
N LEU A 302 -12.06 5.29 -23.93
CA LEU A 302 -10.83 4.59 -24.29
C LEU A 302 -10.57 3.51 -23.24
N ARG A 303 -10.41 2.25 -23.67
CA ARG A 303 -10.00 1.12 -22.85
C ARG A 303 -8.63 0.64 -23.27
N VAL A 304 -7.73 0.49 -22.30
CA VAL A 304 -6.38 -0.03 -22.51
C VAL A 304 -6.20 -1.23 -21.62
N ARG A 305 -5.83 -2.38 -22.18
CA ARG A 305 -5.53 -3.61 -21.46
C ARG A 305 -4.10 -4.03 -21.69
N GLY A 306 -3.49 -4.61 -20.69
CA GLY A 306 -2.14 -5.11 -20.77
C GLY A 306 -1.69 -5.77 -19.48
N TRP A 307 -0.41 -5.95 -19.36
CA TRP A 307 0.23 -6.43 -18.14
C TRP A 307 1.53 -5.68 -17.89
N ALA A 308 1.94 -5.62 -16.62
CA ALA A 308 3.24 -5.06 -16.23
C ALA A 308 3.74 -5.68 -14.93
N VAL A 309 5.06 -5.84 -14.83
CA VAL A 309 5.78 -6.36 -13.66
C VAL A 309 7.05 -5.54 -13.42
N ASP A 310 7.41 -5.36 -12.18
CA ASP A 310 8.74 -4.89 -11.81
C ASP A 310 9.68 -6.10 -11.80
N THR A 311 10.76 -6.05 -12.60
CA THR A 311 11.68 -7.19 -12.79
C THR A 311 12.81 -7.21 -11.77
N VAL A 312 12.97 -6.17 -10.97
CA VAL A 312 13.93 -6.14 -9.85
C VAL A 312 13.32 -6.87 -8.64
N GLY A 313 13.32 -8.19 -8.71
CA GLY A 313 12.73 -9.06 -7.69
C GLY A 313 11.24 -9.28 -7.93
N PRO A 314 10.86 -10.05 -8.97
CA PRO A 314 9.56 -10.01 -9.65
C PRO A 314 8.41 -9.59 -8.75
N LEU A 315 7.95 -8.36 -8.92
CA LEU A 315 6.96 -7.70 -8.09
C LEU A 315 5.83 -7.13 -8.96
N LEU A 316 4.67 -6.95 -8.37
CA LEU A 316 3.63 -6.14 -8.96
C LEU A 316 4.10 -4.68 -9.05
N THR A 317 3.72 -4.00 -10.13
CA THR A 317 4.06 -2.58 -10.32
C THR A 317 3.41 -1.69 -9.27
N GLY A 318 3.96 -0.50 -9.08
CA GLY A 318 3.40 0.51 -8.18
C GLY A 318 2.11 1.16 -8.67
N GLY A 319 1.75 0.91 -9.93
CA GLY A 319 0.56 1.42 -10.61
C GLY A 319 0.80 1.61 -12.09
N ILE A 320 -0.27 1.77 -12.85
CA ILE A 320 -0.27 2.05 -14.29
C ILE A 320 -0.94 3.38 -14.51
N GLU A 321 -0.32 4.24 -15.32
CA GLU A 321 -0.85 5.54 -15.71
C GLU A 321 -1.14 5.61 -17.19
N LEU A 322 -2.28 6.21 -17.52
CA LEU A 322 -2.53 6.77 -18.84
C LEU A 322 -2.20 8.26 -18.79
N THR A 323 -1.35 8.72 -19.70
CA THR A 323 -0.97 10.13 -19.80
C THR A 323 -1.40 10.72 -21.13
N LEU A 324 -1.81 11.98 -21.12
CA LEU A 324 -2.05 12.78 -22.32
C LEU A 324 -1.12 13.99 -22.27
N ASP A 325 -0.28 14.15 -23.29
CA ASP A 325 0.75 15.20 -23.34
C ASP A 325 1.61 15.26 -22.05
N ASP A 326 2.04 14.10 -21.61
CA ASP A 326 2.80 13.88 -20.36
C ASP A 326 2.06 14.16 -19.05
N VAL A 327 0.78 14.54 -19.11
CA VAL A 327 -0.06 14.73 -17.91
C VAL A 327 -0.87 13.47 -17.64
N ALA A 328 -0.81 12.94 -16.42
CA ALA A 328 -1.60 11.79 -16.02
C ALA A 328 -3.11 12.11 -16.04
N VAL A 329 -3.90 11.35 -16.79
CA VAL A 329 -5.36 11.48 -16.90
C VAL A 329 -6.09 10.39 -16.14
N VAL A 330 -5.54 9.19 -16.06
CA VAL A 330 -6.08 8.07 -15.27
C VAL A 330 -4.96 7.24 -14.70
N GLN A 331 -5.16 6.72 -13.51
CA GLN A 331 -4.29 5.73 -12.88
C GLN A 331 -5.09 4.49 -12.49
N THR A 332 -4.50 3.32 -12.64
CA THR A 332 -5.04 2.03 -12.20
C THR A 332 -3.95 1.18 -11.57
N GLN A 333 -4.35 0.03 -11.06
CA GLN A 333 -3.45 -0.96 -10.49
C GLN A 333 -3.48 -2.24 -11.31
N THR A 334 -2.41 -3.02 -11.25
CA THR A 334 -2.43 -4.38 -11.75
C THR A 334 -3.29 -5.24 -10.81
N SER A 335 -4.29 -5.90 -11.34
CA SER A 335 -5.26 -6.69 -10.56
C SER A 335 -5.92 -7.81 -11.36
N LEU A 336 -5.65 -7.90 -12.66
CA LEU A 336 -6.21 -8.94 -13.50
C LEU A 336 -5.26 -10.15 -13.56
N THR A 337 -5.84 -11.33 -13.39
CA THR A 337 -5.07 -12.58 -13.37
C THR A 337 -4.50 -12.91 -14.74
N ARG A 338 -3.19 -13.17 -14.80
CA ARG A 338 -2.40 -13.49 -16.00
C ARG A 338 -1.55 -14.74 -15.76
N GLN A 339 -2.14 -15.91 -15.99
CA GLN A 339 -1.44 -17.20 -15.82
C GLN A 339 -0.25 -17.37 -16.79
N ASP A 340 -0.33 -16.80 -17.97
CA ASP A 340 0.74 -16.77 -18.96
C ASP A 340 1.96 -16.00 -18.47
N ILE A 341 1.74 -14.91 -17.75
CA ILE A 341 2.81 -14.08 -17.17
C ILE A 341 3.36 -14.70 -15.88
N ALA A 342 2.49 -15.32 -15.08
CA ALA A 342 2.88 -16.01 -13.84
C ALA A 342 3.97 -17.06 -14.06
N THR A 343 3.90 -17.80 -15.16
CA THR A 343 4.91 -18.80 -15.53
C THR A 343 6.30 -18.19 -15.73
N LYS A 344 6.38 -16.98 -16.26
CA LYS A 344 7.62 -16.27 -16.54
C LYS A 344 8.17 -15.52 -15.31
N TYR A 345 7.28 -15.05 -14.44
CA TYR A 345 7.63 -14.18 -13.31
C TYR A 345 7.23 -14.80 -11.96
N HIS A 346 7.73 -16.01 -11.70
CA HIS A 346 7.71 -16.68 -10.38
C HIS A 346 6.34 -16.76 -9.69
N GLY A 347 5.26 -16.94 -10.44
CA GLY A 347 3.93 -17.14 -9.90
C GLY A 347 3.15 -15.84 -9.64
N LEU A 348 3.64 -14.68 -10.08
CA LEU A 348 2.88 -13.43 -10.04
C LEU A 348 1.67 -13.50 -10.98
N THR A 349 0.47 -13.67 -10.44
CA THR A 349 -0.75 -13.82 -11.23
C THR A 349 -1.43 -12.50 -11.57
N ASP A 350 -1.45 -11.54 -10.67
CA ASP A 350 -2.26 -10.31 -10.76
C ASP A 350 -1.51 -9.17 -11.48
N THR A 351 -0.82 -9.52 -12.55
CA THR A 351 0.03 -8.61 -13.34
C THR A 351 -0.73 -7.86 -14.43
N GLY A 352 -1.95 -8.30 -14.75
CA GLY A 352 -2.78 -7.65 -15.75
C GLY A 352 -3.44 -6.37 -15.25
N PHE A 353 -3.74 -5.45 -16.16
CA PHE A 353 -4.48 -4.24 -15.89
C PHE A 353 -5.50 -3.91 -16.97
N GLU A 354 -6.51 -3.14 -16.61
CA GLU A 354 -7.43 -2.46 -17.52
C GLU A 354 -7.58 -1.01 -17.08
N ILE A 355 -7.41 -0.10 -18.02
CA ILE A 355 -7.73 1.33 -17.87
C ILE A 355 -8.98 1.61 -18.69
N ALA A 356 -9.96 2.29 -18.09
CA ALA A 356 -11.08 2.87 -18.81
C ALA A 356 -11.06 4.39 -18.57
N TRP A 357 -10.98 5.17 -19.63
CA TRP A 357 -10.94 6.63 -19.58
C TRP A 357 -12.00 7.22 -20.50
N THR A 358 -12.95 7.95 -19.92
CA THR A 358 -13.89 8.75 -20.70
C THR A 358 -13.19 10.01 -21.15
N ILE A 359 -13.11 10.19 -22.47
CA ILE A 359 -12.43 11.34 -23.08
C ILE A 359 -13.22 12.60 -22.74
N ALA A 360 -12.64 13.43 -21.89
CA ALA A 360 -13.21 14.72 -21.51
C ALA A 360 -13.08 15.74 -22.64
N ALA A 361 -13.62 16.94 -22.45
CA ALA A 361 -13.45 18.07 -23.35
C ALA A 361 -11.96 18.39 -23.54
N LEU A 362 -11.41 17.97 -24.66
CA LEU A 362 -10.04 18.23 -25.06
C LEU A 362 -10.03 19.19 -26.25
N ALA A 363 -8.96 19.95 -26.38
CA ALA A 363 -8.77 20.74 -27.59
C ALA A 363 -8.70 19.78 -28.80
N PRO A 364 -9.45 20.05 -29.89
CA PRO A 364 -9.29 19.26 -31.11
C PRO A 364 -7.86 19.35 -31.63
N GLY A 365 -7.31 18.23 -32.08
CA GLY A 365 -5.96 18.17 -32.61
C GLY A 365 -5.18 16.93 -32.23
N ALA A 366 -3.90 17.00 -32.46
CA ALA A 366 -2.95 15.91 -32.18
C ALA A 366 -2.43 16.02 -30.73
N HIS A 367 -2.49 14.92 -30.04
CA HIS A 367 -1.99 14.71 -28.68
C HIS A 367 -1.06 13.50 -28.62
N LEU A 368 -0.30 13.36 -27.56
CA LEU A 368 0.53 12.19 -27.27
C LEU A 368 -0.09 11.42 -26.11
N LEU A 369 -0.58 10.21 -26.40
CA LEU A 369 -1.10 9.30 -25.40
C LEU A 369 0.01 8.34 -24.95
N GLY A 370 0.34 8.34 -23.67
CA GLY A 370 1.32 7.45 -23.08
C GLY A 370 0.69 6.46 -22.11
N VAL A 371 1.21 5.23 -22.10
CA VAL A 371 0.93 4.26 -21.04
C VAL A 371 2.22 4.01 -20.28
N ARG A 372 2.21 4.26 -18.99
CA ARG A 372 3.37 4.16 -18.11
C ARG A 372 3.09 3.22 -16.96
N ALA A 373 4.12 2.50 -16.52
CA ALA A 373 4.07 1.68 -15.31
C ALA A 373 5.10 2.19 -14.29
N LEU A 374 4.69 2.29 -13.05
CA LEU A 374 5.54 2.68 -11.94
C LEU A 374 6.31 1.48 -11.43
N SER A 375 7.56 1.68 -11.02
CA SER A 375 8.30 0.67 -10.25
C SER A 375 7.49 0.24 -9.03
N ALA A 376 7.74 -0.96 -8.53
CA ALA A 376 7.09 -1.43 -7.29
C ALA A 376 7.28 -0.47 -6.11
N ARG A 377 8.38 0.29 -6.10
CA ARG A 377 8.70 1.31 -5.09
C ARG A 377 8.06 2.66 -5.34
N ARG A 378 7.51 2.88 -6.55
CA ARG A 378 6.96 4.17 -7.00
C ARG A 378 7.98 5.30 -7.07
N ASP A 379 9.26 4.97 -7.19
CA ASP A 379 10.39 5.90 -7.28
C ASP A 379 10.93 6.06 -8.70
N ALA A 380 10.43 5.25 -9.64
CA ALA A 380 10.80 5.29 -11.05
C ALA A 380 9.63 4.90 -11.95
N VAL A 381 9.73 5.22 -13.24
CA VAL A 381 8.66 4.98 -14.22
C VAL A 381 9.23 4.38 -15.51
N ALA A 382 8.50 3.43 -16.09
CA ALA A 382 8.76 2.91 -17.43
C ALA A 382 7.63 3.27 -18.38
N THR A 383 7.95 3.66 -19.61
CA THR A 383 6.95 3.86 -20.67
C THR A 383 6.71 2.51 -21.36
N LEU A 384 5.50 1.97 -21.23
CA LEU A 384 5.11 0.72 -21.89
C LEU A 384 4.78 0.93 -23.36
N ALA A 385 4.09 2.04 -23.66
CA ALA A 385 3.70 2.41 -25.01
C ALA A 385 3.44 3.90 -25.16
N THR A 386 3.49 4.38 -26.40
CA THR A 386 3.14 5.75 -26.77
C THR A 386 2.42 5.74 -28.12
N TYR A 387 1.32 6.48 -28.21
CA TYR A 387 0.46 6.55 -29.38
C TYR A 387 0.21 8.00 -29.80
N ARG A 388 0.06 8.23 -31.09
CA ARG A 388 -0.56 9.48 -31.57
C ARG A 388 -2.05 9.42 -31.30
N PHE A 389 -2.58 10.44 -30.67
CA PHE A 389 -3.99 10.52 -30.28
C PHE A 389 -4.60 11.78 -30.87
N PHE A 390 -5.59 11.61 -31.73
CA PHE A 390 -6.28 12.72 -32.37
C PHE A 390 -7.68 12.86 -31.80
N VAL A 391 -7.99 14.05 -31.34
CA VAL A 391 -9.34 14.40 -30.92
C VAL A 391 -10.02 15.12 -32.08
N GLU A 392 -11.04 14.50 -32.62
CA GLU A 392 -11.88 15.11 -33.66
C GLU A 392 -12.97 15.97 -33.03
N PRO A 393 -13.34 17.10 -33.66
CA PRO A 393 -14.49 17.89 -33.20
C PRO A 393 -15.74 17.03 -33.25
N ALA A 394 -16.58 17.13 -32.22
CA ALA A 394 -17.84 16.40 -32.17
C ALA A 394 -18.66 16.68 -33.46
N PRO A 395 -19.22 15.64 -34.10
CA PRO A 395 -20.02 15.82 -35.29
C PRO A 395 -21.18 16.79 -35.00
N GLN A 396 -21.26 17.90 -35.73
CA GLN A 396 -22.37 18.83 -35.60
C GLN A 396 -23.64 18.05 -35.89
N ARG A 397 -24.50 17.86 -34.87
CA ARG A 397 -25.83 17.33 -35.09
C ARG A 397 -26.55 18.33 -36.02
N SER A 398 -26.72 17.93 -37.28
CA SER A 398 -27.62 18.66 -38.18
C SER A 398 -28.99 18.68 -37.51
N ARG A 399 -29.45 19.90 -37.20
CA ARG A 399 -30.80 20.17 -36.64
C ARG A 399 -31.88 19.86 -37.69
#